data_7e8f3835281486f4472385527ca5f00f
#
_entry.id   7e8f3835281486f4472385527ca5f00f
#
_cell.length_a   1.000
_cell.length_b   1.000
_cell.length_c   1.000
_cell.angle_alpha   90.00
_cell.angle_beta   90.00
_cell.angle_gamma   90.00
#
_symmetry.space_group_name_H-M   'P 1'
#
loop_
_entity.id
_entity.type
_entity.pdbx_description
1 polymer ?
#
loop_
_entity_poly.entity_id
_entity_poly.type
_entity_poly.pdbx_seq_one_letter_code
_entity_poly.pdbx_strand_id
1 'polypeptide(L)'
;LLFIKRNIYIVPLYNICYMKKPFVHKKYLKLYEETAKNKIAGILFKYPDKEFSLSDLAREAGVAKANIGNILNEFQKAGLITVEKLSKIWRIKANQANWLFIRNKIVYNLGFVYRSGLVEFLVEHFKNPKAIVLFGSFRKGEDLSGSDVDIAIESNEVSDYQIIELRELIEFEKIIERRIQIHLFKRESIDEN
;
A
#
# COMPACT_ATOMS: atom_id res chain seq x y z
N LEU A 1 -19.50 6.04 -17.29
CA LEU A 1 -19.94 5.13 -16.19
C LEU A 1 -19.43 3.69 -16.32
N LEU A 2 -18.95 3.24 -17.48
CA LEU A 2 -18.55 1.83 -17.69
C LEU A 2 -17.10 1.51 -17.25
N PHE A 3 -16.20 2.47 -17.18
CA PHE A 3 -14.80 2.28 -16.75
C PHE A 3 -14.62 2.25 -15.24
N ILE A 4 -15.55 2.78 -14.49
CA ILE A 4 -15.48 2.87 -13.02
C ILE A 4 -15.79 1.53 -12.32
N LYS A 5 -16.43 0.57 -12.98
CA LYS A 5 -17.03 -0.61 -12.32
C LYS A 5 -16.08 -1.73 -11.87
N ARG A 6 -14.81 -1.74 -12.21
CA ARG A 6 -13.97 -2.93 -11.92
C ARG A 6 -12.81 -2.76 -10.95
N ASN A 7 -12.38 -1.55 -10.58
CA ASN A 7 -11.13 -1.39 -9.80
C ASN A 7 -11.07 -0.17 -8.87
N ILE A 8 -12.22 0.33 -8.37
CA ILE A 8 -12.29 1.52 -7.53
C ILE A 8 -12.68 1.13 -6.11
N TYR A 9 -11.95 1.59 -5.12
CA TYR A 9 -12.33 1.58 -3.72
C TYR A 9 -12.80 2.98 -3.35
N ILE A 10 -14.11 3.17 -3.25
CA ILE A 10 -14.69 4.38 -2.68
C ILE A 10 -14.60 4.22 -1.17
N VAL A 11 -13.86 5.09 -0.51
CA VAL A 11 -13.86 5.17 0.95
C VAL A 11 -15.20 5.79 1.35
N PRO A 12 -16.12 5.05 2.00
CA PRO A 12 -17.36 5.64 2.47
C PRO A 12 -17.04 6.63 3.59
N LEU A 13 -17.32 7.92 3.36
CA LEU A 13 -17.06 8.98 4.32
C LEU A 13 -18.08 9.03 5.48
N TYR A 14 -19.01 8.06 5.55
CA TYR A 14 -20.00 7.96 6.62
C TYR A 14 -19.32 7.54 7.92
N ASN A 15 -19.35 8.41 8.92
CA ASN A 15 -18.84 8.19 10.29
C ASN A 15 -17.32 8.20 10.49
N ILE A 16 -16.58 8.97 9.71
CA ILE A 16 -15.21 9.30 10.12
C ILE A 16 -15.32 10.23 11.34
N CYS A 17 -15.09 9.65 12.51
CA CYS A 17 -15.09 10.40 13.77
C CYS A 17 -13.98 11.45 13.71
N TYR A 18 -14.32 12.71 13.86
CA TYR A 18 -13.40 13.85 13.84
C TYR A 18 -12.30 13.69 14.88
N MET A 19 -11.16 13.16 14.49
CA MET A 19 -9.95 13.28 15.29
C MET A 19 -9.32 14.66 15.03
N LYS A 20 -9.16 15.44 16.10
CA LYS A 20 -8.75 16.85 16.06
C LYS A 20 -7.36 17.16 15.47
N LYS A 21 -6.60 16.18 15.01
CA LYS A 21 -5.36 16.33 14.21
C LYS A 21 -5.11 15.05 13.42
N PRO A 22 -4.91 15.11 12.10
CA PRO A 22 -4.40 13.99 11.35
C PRO A 22 -3.00 13.66 11.89
N PHE A 23 -2.88 12.51 12.50
CA PHE A 23 -1.64 12.08 13.11
C PHE A 23 -1.30 10.70 12.55
N VAL A 24 -0.14 10.61 11.92
CA VAL A 24 0.39 9.32 11.48
C VAL A 24 0.67 8.47 12.72
N HIS A 25 -0.25 7.59 13.05
CA HIS A 25 -0.15 6.72 14.21
C HIS A 25 0.81 5.54 13.94
N LYS A 26 2.12 5.81 13.82
CA LYS A 26 3.17 4.77 13.69
C LYS A 26 3.00 3.63 14.70
N LYS A 27 2.51 3.95 15.91
CA LYS A 27 2.23 2.96 16.96
C LYS A 27 1.15 1.96 16.54
N TYR A 28 0.09 2.40 15.88
CA TYR A 28 -1.02 1.53 15.49
C TYR A 28 -0.71 0.71 14.22
N LEU A 29 0.14 1.22 13.32
CA LEU A 29 0.65 0.43 12.20
C LEU A 29 1.40 -0.81 12.69
N LYS A 30 2.19 -0.68 13.76
CA LYS A 30 2.97 -1.79 14.34
C LYS A 30 2.13 -2.86 15.02
N LEU A 31 0.91 -2.56 15.51
CA LEU A 31 0.06 -3.55 16.18
C LEU A 31 -0.28 -4.78 15.30
N TYR A 32 -0.27 -4.61 13.99
CA TYR A 32 -0.59 -5.67 13.03
C TYR A 32 0.64 -6.34 12.40
N GLU A 33 1.83 -5.78 12.65
CA GLU A 33 3.11 -6.29 12.10
C GLU A 33 3.95 -7.05 13.13
N GLU A 34 3.41 -7.33 14.33
CA GLU A 34 4.21 -7.85 15.46
C GLU A 34 4.75 -9.26 15.25
N THR A 35 4.08 -10.11 14.47
CA THR A 35 4.59 -11.46 14.21
C THR A 35 5.74 -11.44 13.20
N ALA A 36 6.73 -12.32 13.40
CA ALA A 36 7.82 -12.50 12.44
C ALA A 36 7.31 -12.78 11.01
N LYS A 37 6.21 -13.55 10.90
CA LYS A 37 5.56 -13.87 9.63
C LYS A 37 5.03 -12.61 8.94
N ASN A 38 4.33 -11.74 9.66
CA ASN A 38 3.77 -10.49 9.11
C ASN A 38 4.87 -9.50 8.73
N LYS A 39 5.95 -9.42 9.52
CA LYS A 39 7.10 -8.55 9.20
C LYS A 39 7.79 -8.99 7.91
N ILE A 40 8.03 -10.30 7.74
CA ILE A 40 8.61 -10.84 6.51
C ILE A 40 7.69 -10.62 5.31
N ALA A 41 6.39 -10.89 5.46
CA ALA A 41 5.40 -10.66 4.41
C ALA A 41 5.36 -9.17 4.01
N GLY A 42 5.38 -8.26 4.99
CA GLY A 42 5.39 -6.81 4.77
C GLY A 42 6.58 -6.35 3.93
N ILE A 43 7.80 -6.87 4.18
CA ILE A 43 8.98 -6.58 3.36
C ILE A 43 8.79 -7.07 1.93
N LEU A 44 8.25 -8.28 1.74
CA LEU A 44 8.00 -8.84 0.41
C LEU A 44 6.90 -8.09 -0.35
N PHE A 45 5.88 -7.57 0.34
CA PHE A 45 4.83 -6.74 -0.27
C PHE A 45 5.36 -5.33 -0.61
N LYS A 46 6.23 -4.79 0.23
CA LYS A 46 6.82 -3.47 0.03
C LYS A 46 7.84 -3.46 -1.12
N TYR A 47 8.61 -4.54 -1.26
CA TYR A 47 9.65 -4.68 -2.30
C TYR A 47 9.45 -5.97 -3.12
N PRO A 48 8.37 -6.09 -3.89
CA PRO A 48 8.02 -7.34 -4.55
C PRO A 48 8.94 -7.69 -5.73
N ASP A 49 9.61 -6.69 -6.29
CA ASP A 49 10.59 -6.79 -7.38
C ASP A 49 12.02 -7.06 -6.89
N LYS A 50 12.26 -6.95 -5.57
CA LYS A 50 13.58 -7.15 -4.97
C LYS A 50 13.86 -8.62 -4.69
N GLU A 51 15.12 -9.01 -4.90
CA GLU A 51 15.65 -10.29 -4.49
C GLU A 51 16.39 -10.14 -3.15
N PHE A 52 16.13 -11.07 -2.24
CA PHE A 52 16.71 -11.04 -0.92
C PHE A 52 17.59 -12.28 -0.67
N SER A 53 18.74 -12.08 0.00
CA SER A 53 19.34 -13.17 0.74
C SER A 53 18.57 -13.43 2.05
N LEU A 54 18.76 -14.61 2.64
CA LEU A 54 18.15 -14.92 3.93
C LEU A 54 18.58 -13.92 5.03
N SER A 55 19.82 -13.48 5.01
CA SER A 55 20.37 -12.52 5.98
C SER A 55 19.79 -11.12 5.78
N ASP A 56 19.65 -10.67 4.53
CA ASP A 56 19.10 -9.37 4.24
C ASP A 56 17.62 -9.30 4.59
N LEU A 57 16.84 -10.33 4.24
CA LEU A 57 15.43 -10.39 4.57
C LEU A 57 15.22 -10.41 6.11
N ALA A 58 16.05 -11.16 6.84
CA ALA A 58 16.03 -11.17 8.30
C ALA A 58 16.30 -9.79 8.90
N ARG A 59 17.33 -9.10 8.38
CA ARG A 59 17.73 -7.77 8.83
C ARG A 59 16.64 -6.73 8.53
N GLU A 60 16.14 -6.69 7.31
CA GLU A 60 15.10 -5.72 6.90
C GLU A 60 13.77 -5.95 7.63
N ALA A 61 13.40 -7.21 7.87
CA ALA A 61 12.21 -7.55 8.65
C ALA A 61 12.40 -7.38 10.18
N GLY A 62 13.61 -7.17 10.66
CA GLY A 62 13.89 -7.10 12.10
C GLY A 62 13.56 -8.42 12.81
N VAL A 63 13.85 -9.57 12.19
CA VAL A 63 13.54 -10.93 12.67
C VAL A 63 14.83 -11.72 12.87
N ALA A 64 14.89 -12.50 13.96
CA ALA A 64 16.04 -13.39 14.18
C ALA A 64 16.16 -14.41 13.04
N LYS A 65 17.37 -14.56 12.48
CA LYS A 65 17.66 -15.44 11.35
C LYS A 65 17.27 -16.90 11.60
N ALA A 66 17.35 -17.36 12.85
CA ALA A 66 16.98 -18.72 13.24
C ALA A 66 15.48 -19.03 12.99
N ASN A 67 14.62 -18.02 13.04
CA ASN A 67 13.16 -18.18 12.92
C ASN A 67 12.66 -18.09 11.47
N ILE A 68 13.52 -17.64 10.54
CA ILE A 68 13.06 -17.28 9.20
C ILE A 68 12.84 -18.52 8.31
N GLY A 69 13.62 -19.59 8.49
CA GLY A 69 13.59 -20.75 7.62
C GLY A 69 12.21 -21.42 7.55
N ASN A 70 11.57 -21.61 8.69
CA ASN A 70 10.23 -22.23 8.75
C ASN A 70 9.18 -21.35 8.07
N ILE A 71 9.25 -20.03 8.29
CA ILE A 71 8.34 -19.06 7.67
C ILE A 71 8.48 -19.07 6.15
N LEU A 72 9.71 -19.09 5.64
CA LEU A 72 9.97 -19.16 4.20
C LEU A 72 9.49 -20.47 3.59
N ASN A 73 9.64 -21.59 4.30
CA ASN A 73 9.09 -22.87 3.84
C ASN A 73 7.56 -22.84 3.72
N GLU A 74 6.87 -22.22 4.69
CA GLU A 74 5.42 -22.03 4.62
C GLU A 74 5.03 -21.13 3.43
N PHE A 75 5.71 -20.00 3.25
CA PHE A 75 5.46 -19.09 2.14
C PHE A 75 5.72 -19.72 0.79
N GLN A 76 6.78 -20.52 0.67
CA GLN A 76 7.10 -21.24 -0.54
C GLN A 76 6.03 -22.31 -0.85
N LYS A 77 5.60 -23.09 0.15
CA LYS A 77 4.51 -24.07 -0.01
C LYS A 77 3.19 -23.41 -0.41
N ALA A 78 2.90 -22.21 0.09
CA ALA A 78 1.75 -21.43 -0.29
C ALA A 78 1.91 -20.73 -1.67
N GLY A 79 3.07 -20.82 -2.28
CA GLY A 79 3.39 -20.18 -3.55
C GLY A 79 3.57 -18.66 -3.48
N LEU A 80 3.70 -18.08 -2.29
CA LEU A 80 3.88 -16.64 -2.10
C LEU A 80 5.26 -16.16 -2.52
N ILE A 81 6.25 -17.04 -2.46
CA ILE A 81 7.65 -16.77 -2.82
C ILE A 81 8.24 -17.90 -3.64
N THR A 82 9.28 -17.58 -4.38
CA THR A 82 10.22 -18.55 -4.94
C THR A 82 11.52 -18.49 -4.16
N VAL A 83 12.11 -19.64 -3.92
CA VAL A 83 13.41 -19.77 -3.22
C VAL A 83 14.33 -20.63 -4.07
N GLU A 84 15.41 -20.05 -4.53
CA GLU A 84 16.52 -20.75 -5.19
C GLU A 84 17.68 -20.86 -4.22
N LYS A 85 18.19 -22.10 -4.02
CA LYS A 85 19.32 -22.37 -3.12
C LYS A 85 20.54 -22.66 -3.95
N LEU A 86 21.49 -21.74 -3.95
CA LEU A 86 22.79 -21.88 -4.61
C LEU A 86 23.85 -22.12 -3.53
N SER A 87 24.13 -23.39 -3.21
CA SER A 87 25.06 -23.78 -2.14
C SER A 87 24.63 -23.14 -0.79
N LYS A 88 25.37 -22.17 -0.28
CA LYS A 88 25.08 -21.44 0.98
C LYS A 88 24.25 -20.17 0.81
N ILE A 89 23.95 -19.79 -0.44
CA ILE A 89 23.25 -18.54 -0.77
C ILE A 89 21.80 -18.87 -1.13
N TRP A 90 20.86 -18.20 -0.48
CA TRP A 90 19.45 -18.27 -0.80
C TRP A 90 19.05 -17.01 -1.57
N ARG A 91 18.35 -17.20 -2.68
CA ARG A 91 17.75 -16.13 -3.48
C ARG A 91 16.23 -16.22 -3.30
N ILE A 92 15.68 -15.27 -2.59
CA ILE A 92 14.27 -15.24 -2.19
C ILE A 92 13.59 -14.11 -2.95
N LYS A 93 12.55 -14.45 -3.71
CA LYS A 93 11.74 -13.48 -4.49
C LYS A 93 10.26 -13.65 -4.18
N ALA A 94 9.53 -12.55 -4.17
CA ALA A 94 8.08 -12.57 -4.17
C ALA A 94 7.54 -13.19 -5.47
N ASN A 95 6.52 -14.03 -5.36
CA ASN A 95 5.84 -14.60 -6.52
C ASN A 95 4.64 -13.74 -6.91
N GLN A 96 4.92 -12.69 -7.66
CA GLN A 96 3.90 -11.71 -8.09
C GLN A 96 2.87 -12.29 -9.08
N ALA A 97 3.12 -13.44 -9.67
CA ALA A 97 2.15 -14.15 -10.52
C ALA A 97 1.10 -14.93 -9.71
N ASN A 98 1.35 -15.15 -8.41
CA ASN A 98 0.45 -15.90 -7.55
C ASN A 98 -0.70 -15.03 -7.06
N TRP A 99 -1.94 -15.45 -7.33
CA TRP A 99 -3.14 -14.74 -6.92
C TRP A 99 -3.25 -14.51 -5.39
N LEU A 100 -2.74 -15.46 -4.59
CA LEU A 100 -2.73 -15.35 -3.14
C LEU A 100 -1.76 -14.25 -2.68
N PHE A 101 -0.59 -14.12 -3.33
CA PHE A 101 0.35 -13.03 -3.07
C PHE A 101 -0.32 -11.67 -3.35
N ILE A 102 -0.91 -11.50 -4.54
CA ILE A 102 -1.56 -10.24 -4.94
C ILE A 102 -2.69 -9.87 -3.96
N ARG A 103 -3.56 -10.82 -3.59
CA ARG A 103 -4.65 -10.55 -2.65
C ARG A 103 -4.16 -10.11 -1.27
N ASN A 104 -3.14 -10.78 -0.73
CA ASN A 104 -2.56 -10.38 0.56
C ASN A 104 -1.89 -9.01 0.46
N LYS A 105 -1.22 -8.71 -0.65
CA LYS A 105 -0.63 -7.40 -0.91
C LYS A 105 -1.70 -6.30 -1.00
N ILE A 106 -2.84 -6.55 -1.65
CA ILE A 106 -3.97 -5.60 -1.65
C ILE A 106 -4.40 -5.27 -0.21
N VAL A 107 -4.57 -6.30 0.63
CA VAL A 107 -4.95 -6.09 2.04
C VAL A 107 -3.88 -5.31 2.81
N TYR A 108 -2.59 -5.60 2.56
CA TYR A 108 -1.48 -4.86 3.13
C TYR A 108 -1.51 -3.37 2.71
N ASN A 109 -1.67 -3.09 1.42
CA ASN A 109 -1.73 -1.74 0.87
C ASN A 109 -2.94 -0.95 1.41
N LEU A 110 -4.13 -1.55 1.43
CA LEU A 110 -5.31 -0.96 2.04
C LEU A 110 -5.12 -0.72 3.55
N GLY A 111 -4.47 -1.68 4.22
CA GLY A 111 -4.10 -1.53 5.62
C GLY A 111 -3.26 -0.29 5.89
N PHE A 112 -2.34 0.07 5.01
CA PHE A 112 -1.60 1.33 5.11
C PHE A 112 -2.55 2.52 4.99
N VAL A 113 -3.38 2.58 3.96
CA VAL A 113 -4.27 3.72 3.68
C VAL A 113 -5.16 4.03 4.88
N TYR A 114 -5.75 2.99 5.50
CA TYR A 114 -6.68 3.21 6.63
C TYR A 114 -5.97 3.41 7.97
N ARG A 115 -4.91 2.65 8.26
CA ARG A 115 -4.26 2.67 9.58
C ARG A 115 -3.26 3.80 9.76
N SER A 116 -2.78 4.39 8.69
CA SER A 116 -1.85 5.52 8.75
C SER A 116 -2.52 6.85 9.14
N GLY A 117 -3.84 6.96 9.00
CA GLY A 117 -4.57 8.22 9.11
C GLY A 117 -4.56 9.05 7.83
N LEU A 118 -4.15 8.44 6.70
CA LEU A 118 -4.09 9.13 5.41
C LEU A 118 -5.49 9.57 4.93
N VAL A 119 -6.50 8.74 5.13
CA VAL A 119 -7.89 9.08 4.76
C VAL A 119 -8.38 10.28 5.54
N GLU A 120 -8.20 10.29 6.85
CA GLU A 120 -8.58 11.37 7.74
C GLU A 120 -7.88 12.68 7.36
N PHE A 121 -6.57 12.60 7.07
CA PHE A 121 -5.80 13.75 6.58
C PHE A 121 -6.40 14.32 5.30
N LEU A 122 -6.70 13.46 4.30
CA LEU A 122 -7.25 13.90 3.02
C LEU A 122 -8.66 14.50 3.18
N VAL A 123 -9.51 13.92 4.05
CA VAL A 123 -10.84 14.45 4.36
C VAL A 123 -10.74 15.86 4.94
N GLU A 124 -9.82 16.10 5.87
CA GLU A 124 -9.64 17.41 6.50
C GLU A 124 -9.02 18.41 5.52
N HIS A 125 -7.96 18.03 4.82
CA HIS A 125 -7.24 18.89 3.88
C HIS A 125 -8.13 19.39 2.75
N PHE A 126 -8.97 18.52 2.17
CA PHE A 126 -9.90 18.84 1.08
C PHE A 126 -11.31 19.22 1.58
N LYS A 127 -11.47 19.56 2.87
CA LYS A 127 -12.73 20.07 3.46
C LYS A 127 -13.95 19.19 3.18
N ASN A 128 -13.82 17.90 3.48
CA ASN A 128 -14.84 16.87 3.25
C ASN A 128 -15.20 16.70 1.75
N PRO A 129 -14.29 16.20 0.93
CA PRO A 129 -14.56 15.94 -0.48
C PRO A 129 -15.67 14.90 -0.63
N LYS A 130 -16.41 14.93 -1.74
CA LYS A 130 -17.51 13.98 -2.00
C LYS A 130 -17.01 12.54 -2.23
N ALA A 131 -15.80 12.39 -2.79
CA ALA A 131 -15.18 11.08 -3.00
C ALA A 131 -13.66 11.16 -2.85
N ILE A 132 -13.10 10.11 -2.25
CA ILE A 132 -11.67 9.80 -2.23
C ILE A 132 -11.54 8.38 -2.79
N VAL A 133 -10.78 8.22 -3.85
CA VAL A 133 -10.71 6.97 -4.62
C VAL A 133 -9.26 6.52 -4.73
N LEU A 134 -8.91 5.40 -4.10
CA LEU A 134 -7.64 4.73 -4.33
C LEU A 134 -7.71 3.92 -5.63
N PHE A 135 -6.78 4.12 -6.56
CA PHE A 135 -6.73 3.42 -7.84
C PHE A 135 -5.30 3.04 -8.24
N GLY A 136 -5.07 2.69 -9.49
CA GLY A 136 -3.75 2.34 -10.00
C GLY A 136 -3.21 0.99 -9.52
N SER A 137 -1.89 0.80 -9.67
CA SER A 137 -1.20 -0.46 -9.37
C SER A 137 -1.19 -0.79 -7.88
N PHE A 138 -1.05 0.24 -7.02
CA PHE A 138 -1.04 0.08 -5.57
C PHE A 138 -2.35 -0.54 -5.06
N ARG A 139 -3.49 -0.06 -5.56
CA ARG A 139 -4.80 -0.62 -5.23
C ARG A 139 -4.96 -2.06 -5.73
N LYS A 140 -4.39 -2.40 -6.88
CA LYS A 140 -4.47 -3.73 -7.48
C LYS A 140 -3.49 -4.74 -6.86
N GLY A 141 -2.55 -4.30 -6.03
CA GLY A 141 -1.46 -5.13 -5.51
C GLY A 141 -0.41 -5.49 -6.57
N GLU A 142 -0.38 -4.75 -7.67
CA GLU A 142 0.55 -4.92 -8.80
C GLU A 142 1.71 -3.92 -8.73
N ASP A 143 1.73 -3.04 -7.70
CA ASP A 143 2.77 -2.04 -7.50
C ASP A 143 4.13 -2.67 -7.25
N LEU A 144 5.17 -2.03 -7.77
CA LEU A 144 6.59 -2.33 -7.54
C LEU A 144 7.19 -1.35 -6.54
N SER A 145 8.49 -1.53 -6.20
CA SER A 145 9.20 -0.68 -5.24
C SER A 145 9.23 0.81 -5.63
N GLY A 146 9.18 1.11 -6.93
CA GLY A 146 9.18 2.49 -7.46
C GLY A 146 7.81 3.01 -7.91
N SER A 147 6.72 2.25 -7.66
CA SER A 147 5.38 2.69 -8.06
C SER A 147 4.84 3.77 -7.13
N ASP A 148 4.04 4.67 -7.66
CA ASP A 148 3.32 5.68 -6.88
C ASP A 148 2.04 5.11 -6.24
N VAL A 149 1.47 5.85 -5.31
CA VAL A 149 0.15 5.62 -4.73
C VAL A 149 -0.81 6.64 -5.32
N ASP A 150 -1.72 6.19 -6.18
CA ASP A 150 -2.62 7.06 -6.92
C ASP A 150 -3.94 7.23 -6.15
N ILE A 151 -4.28 8.47 -5.79
CA ILE A 151 -5.51 8.82 -5.08
C ILE A 151 -6.24 9.91 -5.84
N ALA A 152 -7.46 9.62 -6.30
CA ALA A 152 -8.32 10.61 -6.93
C ALA A 152 -9.28 11.22 -5.91
N ILE A 153 -9.47 12.53 -5.98
CA ILE A 153 -10.32 13.31 -5.07
C ILE A 153 -11.28 14.16 -5.88
N GLU A 154 -12.59 13.97 -5.62
CA GLU A 154 -13.61 14.80 -6.22
C GLU A 154 -13.61 16.19 -5.56
N SER A 155 -13.27 17.22 -6.34
CA SER A 155 -13.20 18.60 -5.88
C SER A 155 -13.99 19.54 -6.82
N ASN A 156 -14.75 20.45 -6.21
CA ASN A 156 -15.42 21.53 -6.96
C ASN A 156 -14.49 22.76 -7.20
N GLU A 157 -13.29 22.75 -6.61
CA GLU A 157 -12.35 23.88 -6.70
C GLU A 157 -11.51 23.85 -8.00
N VAL A 158 -11.57 22.73 -8.75
CA VAL A 158 -10.86 22.59 -10.02
C VAL A 158 -11.81 22.69 -11.21
N SER A 159 -11.36 23.33 -12.29
CA SER A 159 -12.10 23.37 -13.56
C SER A 159 -11.87 22.12 -14.39
N ASP A 160 -10.64 21.58 -14.31
CA ASP A 160 -10.17 20.46 -15.07
C ASP A 160 -9.41 19.43 -14.20
N TYR A 161 -9.16 18.25 -14.75
CA TYR A 161 -8.33 17.23 -14.13
C TYR A 161 -6.90 17.75 -13.89
N GLN A 162 -6.40 17.57 -12.67
CA GLN A 162 -5.06 18.00 -12.26
C GLN A 162 -4.38 16.92 -11.42
N ILE A 163 -3.08 16.76 -11.60
CA ILE A 163 -2.24 15.98 -10.68
C ILE A 163 -1.45 16.95 -9.82
N ILE A 164 -1.55 16.79 -8.52
CA ILE A 164 -0.84 17.64 -7.55
C ILE A 164 0.00 16.79 -6.60
N GLU A 165 1.07 17.38 -6.09
CA GLU A 165 1.89 16.85 -5.01
C GLU A 165 1.70 17.73 -3.78
N LEU A 166 1.36 17.11 -2.65
CA LEU A 166 1.19 17.80 -1.38
C LEU A 166 2.40 17.56 -0.48
N ARG A 167 3.09 18.62 -0.08
CA ARG A 167 4.25 18.54 0.83
C ARG A 167 3.89 17.89 2.17
N GLU A 168 2.67 18.06 2.60
CA GLU A 168 2.14 17.51 3.85
C GLU A 168 2.06 15.98 3.84
N LEU A 169 2.11 15.34 2.67
CA LEU A 169 2.10 13.88 2.55
C LEU A 169 3.46 13.23 2.83
N ILE A 170 4.53 13.99 2.99
CA ILE A 170 5.90 13.50 3.14
C ILE A 170 6.05 12.47 4.29
N GLU A 171 5.32 12.63 5.39
CA GLU A 171 5.40 11.67 6.49
C GLU A 171 4.71 10.34 6.16
N PHE A 172 3.65 10.36 5.37
CA PHE A 172 3.00 9.15 4.84
C PHE A 172 3.90 8.47 3.80
N GLU A 173 4.50 9.24 2.90
CA GLU A 173 5.42 8.76 1.89
C GLU A 173 6.67 8.09 2.49
N LYS A 174 7.24 8.65 3.56
CA LYS A 174 8.35 8.06 4.31
C LYS A 174 8.01 6.70 4.92
N ILE A 175 6.76 6.49 5.35
CA ILE A 175 6.34 5.23 5.96
C ILE A 175 6.15 4.16 4.89
N ILE A 176 5.43 4.50 3.81
CA ILE A 176 5.15 3.55 2.73
C ILE A 176 6.35 3.40 1.78
N GLU A 177 7.27 4.39 1.78
CA GLU A 177 8.38 4.53 0.81
C GLU A 177 7.89 4.55 -0.63
N ARG A 178 6.81 5.30 -0.85
CA ARG A 178 6.18 5.56 -2.16
C ARG A 178 5.78 7.02 -2.21
N ARG A 179 5.82 7.60 -3.40
CA ARG A 179 5.21 8.91 -3.64
C ARG A 179 3.70 8.76 -3.66
N ILE A 180 2.99 9.78 -3.18
CA ILE A 180 1.53 9.82 -3.20
C ILE A 180 1.12 10.91 -4.19
N GLN A 181 0.48 10.51 -5.27
CA GLN A 181 -0.05 11.42 -6.29
C GLN A 181 -1.54 11.66 -6.03
N ILE A 182 -1.91 12.93 -5.93
CA ILE A 182 -3.31 13.35 -5.78
C ILE A 182 -3.84 13.81 -7.13
N HIS A 183 -4.88 13.15 -7.58
CA HIS A 183 -5.57 13.41 -8.84
C HIS A 183 -6.87 14.14 -8.53
N LEU A 184 -6.93 15.44 -8.76
CA LEU A 184 -8.16 16.22 -8.58
C LEU A 184 -9.02 16.13 -9.82
N PHE A 185 -10.30 15.89 -9.63
CA PHE A 185 -11.25 15.83 -10.73
C PHE A 185 -12.60 16.43 -10.34
N LYS A 186 -13.34 16.90 -11.33
CA LYS A 186 -14.72 17.33 -11.21
C LYS A 186 -15.63 16.23 -11.72
N ARG A 187 -16.79 16.05 -11.10
CA ARG A 187 -17.69 14.94 -11.46
C ARG A 187 -18.11 14.97 -12.92
N GLU A 188 -18.36 16.17 -13.43
CA GLU A 188 -18.75 16.38 -14.83
C GLU A 188 -17.68 15.90 -15.81
N SER A 189 -16.38 15.97 -15.44
CA SER A 189 -15.27 15.51 -16.29
C SER A 189 -15.20 13.99 -16.47
N ILE A 190 -15.95 13.19 -15.69
CA ILE A 190 -15.98 11.72 -15.81
C ILE A 190 -16.99 11.28 -16.86
N ASP A 191 -18.01 12.04 -17.11
CA ASP A 191 -19.11 11.69 -18.02
C ASP A 191 -18.76 11.99 -19.50
N GLU A 192 -17.66 12.71 -19.76
CA GLU A 192 -17.23 13.14 -21.10
C GLU A 192 -16.19 12.22 -21.77
N ASN A 193 -15.76 11.09 -21.12
CA ASN A 193 -14.76 10.15 -21.68
C ASN A 193 -15.26 8.69 -21.66
#